data_9c9a831695b645f64513d590c464ce31
#
_entry.id   9c9a831695b645f64513d590c464ce31
#
_cell.length_a   1.000
_cell.length_b   1.000
_cell.length_c   1.000
_cell.angle_alpha   90.00
_cell.angle_beta   90.00
_cell.angle_gamma   90.00
#
_symmetry.space_group_name_H-M   'P 1'
#
loop_
_entity.id
_entity.type
_entity.pdbx_description
1 polymer ?
#
loop_
_entity_poly.entity_id
_entity_poly.type
_entity_poly.pdbx_seq_one_letter_code
_entity_poly.pdbx_strand_id
1 'polypeptide(L)'
;MRMTPNASPQVVDVTFIGAGPSGMFGAFYAGLRELSVRIIDVLPLAGGQLTALYPDKTIYDVPGHPAILAKDLVTNLLRQAEKWNPAISLGERATTLTRVPLPGGAADEVCWRIETDKGTYLTRAVILTAGIGAFEPVRLPNESILRFEGKGVGYMAGALEGYGGKRVLITGGGDSAVDWALALEKVAMRVTLIHRREGFRAHDASVNALQSSKVDVRLFYEIRELQGTDRLERAVLFDNRTQDESTIDVDEAILALGFKADLGPIREWGVETVGRRYLKVTSRMETNLPGVYAAGDITSQEGVDALNLIVVGFGQVTVAVNYAYARIKPGGKVFPGHSSERVGEVH
;
A
#
# COMPACT_ATOMS: atom_id res chain seq x y z
N MET A 1 36.04 -13.23 12.75
CA MET A 1 34.92 -12.35 13.14
C MET A 1 34.06 -13.15 14.12
N ARG A 2 34.14 -12.84 15.43
CA ARG A 2 33.43 -13.62 16.46
C ARG A 2 31.95 -13.30 16.42
N MET A 3 31.12 -14.30 16.17
CA MET A 3 29.66 -14.20 16.34
C MET A 3 29.40 -13.96 17.84
N THR A 4 28.79 -12.84 18.18
CA THR A 4 28.28 -12.56 19.52
C THR A 4 27.09 -13.49 19.81
N PRO A 5 27.05 -14.21 20.95
CA PRO A 5 25.99 -15.14 21.23
C PRO A 5 24.71 -14.40 21.65
N ASN A 6 23.58 -14.79 21.02
CA ASN A 6 22.21 -14.73 21.54
C ASN A 6 21.84 -13.55 22.45
N ALA A 7 21.59 -12.38 21.86
CA ALA A 7 20.58 -11.50 22.42
C ALA A 7 19.21 -12.19 22.20
N SER A 8 18.49 -12.48 23.29
CA SER A 8 17.10 -12.97 23.20
C SER A 8 16.32 -12.06 22.25
N PRO A 9 15.53 -12.59 21.32
CA PRO A 9 14.82 -11.76 20.33
C PRO A 9 13.97 -10.74 21.08
N GLN A 10 14.21 -9.46 20.79
CA GLN A 10 13.50 -8.35 21.43
C GLN A 10 12.02 -8.43 21.09
N VAL A 11 11.17 -8.59 22.09
CA VAL A 11 9.72 -8.58 21.96
C VAL A 11 9.23 -7.13 21.95
N VAL A 12 8.59 -6.68 20.86
CA VAL A 12 7.93 -5.38 20.83
C VAL A 12 6.46 -5.50 21.28
N ASP A 13 5.88 -4.40 21.76
CA ASP A 13 4.50 -4.42 22.22
C ASP A 13 3.52 -4.58 21.03
N VAL A 14 3.72 -3.83 19.93
CA VAL A 14 2.83 -3.86 18.78
C VAL A 14 3.62 -3.89 17.47
N THR A 15 3.23 -4.78 16.56
CA THR A 15 3.71 -4.77 15.18
C THR A 15 2.58 -4.44 14.21
N PHE A 16 2.79 -3.44 13.37
CA PHE A 16 1.91 -3.11 12.25
C PHE A 16 2.38 -3.84 11.00
N ILE A 17 1.45 -4.49 10.30
CA ILE A 17 1.69 -5.07 8.98
C ILE A 17 1.04 -4.15 7.95
N GLY A 18 1.88 -3.34 7.30
CA GLY A 18 1.50 -2.29 6.36
C GLY A 18 1.91 -0.90 6.84
N ALA A 19 2.74 -0.20 6.05
CA ALA A 19 3.21 1.16 6.26
C ALA A 19 2.39 2.20 5.47
N GLY A 20 1.12 1.91 5.18
CA GLY A 20 0.18 2.88 4.63
C GLY A 20 -0.23 3.95 5.65
N PRO A 21 -1.13 4.88 5.28
CA PRO A 21 -1.57 5.96 6.19
C PRO A 21 -2.03 5.45 7.55
N SER A 22 -2.87 4.41 7.59
CA SER A 22 -3.36 3.81 8.84
C SER A 22 -2.23 3.22 9.68
N GLY A 23 -1.26 2.53 9.06
CA GLY A 23 -0.13 1.93 9.77
C GLY A 23 0.81 2.98 10.38
N MET A 24 1.15 4.03 9.61
CA MET A 24 1.99 5.12 10.10
C MET A 24 1.32 5.92 11.23
N PHE A 25 0.03 6.27 11.06
CA PHE A 25 -0.71 6.96 12.12
C PHE A 25 -0.88 6.07 13.35
N GLY A 26 -1.14 4.77 13.15
CA GLY A 26 -1.23 3.79 14.23
C GLY A 26 0.08 3.67 15.02
N ALA A 27 1.21 3.66 14.33
CA ALA A 27 2.54 3.63 14.96
C ALA A 27 2.79 4.89 15.81
N PHE A 28 2.47 6.07 15.28
CA PHE A 28 2.49 7.31 16.06
C PHE A 28 1.62 7.19 17.32
N TYR A 29 0.36 6.76 17.15
CA TYR A 29 -0.59 6.70 18.25
C TYR A 29 -0.21 5.63 19.31
N ALA A 30 0.37 4.51 18.88
CA ALA A 30 0.90 3.50 19.79
C ALA A 30 2.11 4.04 20.59
N GLY A 31 3.00 4.78 19.94
CA GLY A 31 4.09 5.49 20.61
C GLY A 31 3.58 6.50 21.63
N LEU A 32 2.55 7.28 21.31
CA LEU A 32 1.89 8.19 22.26
C LEU A 32 1.31 7.45 23.49
N ARG A 33 1.02 6.15 23.35
CA ARG A 33 0.66 5.23 24.44
C ARG A 33 1.87 4.55 25.10
N GLU A 34 3.10 4.97 24.78
CA GLU A 34 4.35 4.42 25.30
C GLU A 34 4.54 2.91 25.00
N LEU A 35 3.98 2.47 23.87
CA LEU A 35 4.20 1.11 23.37
C LEU A 35 5.42 1.09 22.46
N SER A 36 6.24 0.06 22.57
CA SER A 36 7.29 -0.22 21.59
C SER A 36 6.68 -0.74 20.29
N VAL A 37 7.12 -0.17 19.15
CA VAL A 37 6.46 -0.36 17.86
C VAL A 37 7.41 -0.88 16.80
N ARG A 38 6.90 -1.80 15.97
CA ARG A 38 7.49 -2.20 14.69
C ARG A 38 6.48 -1.99 13.56
N ILE A 39 6.97 -1.59 12.39
CA ILE A 39 6.22 -1.59 11.14
C ILE A 39 6.92 -2.51 10.15
N ILE A 40 6.18 -3.37 9.45
CA ILE A 40 6.69 -4.23 8.37
C ILE A 40 5.84 -3.96 7.13
N ASP A 41 6.48 -3.67 5.99
CA ASP A 41 5.79 -3.47 4.72
C ASP A 41 6.55 -4.14 3.57
N VAL A 42 5.81 -4.76 2.67
CA VAL A 42 6.35 -5.40 1.45
C VAL A 42 6.85 -4.38 0.45
N LEU A 43 6.32 -3.16 0.45
CA LEU A 43 6.78 -2.08 -0.42
C LEU A 43 8.11 -1.51 0.06
N PRO A 44 8.98 -1.10 -0.87
CA PRO A 44 10.29 -0.52 -0.52
C PRO A 44 10.20 0.91 0.05
N LEU A 45 9.03 1.53 -0.03
CA LEU A 45 8.74 2.88 0.46
C LEU A 45 7.48 2.86 1.32
N ALA A 46 7.47 3.68 2.37
CA ALA A 46 6.27 3.92 3.16
C ALA A 46 5.21 4.70 2.36
N GLY A 47 3.94 4.62 2.81
CA GLY A 47 2.82 5.33 2.21
C GLY A 47 1.77 4.42 1.57
N GLY A 48 2.09 3.14 1.34
CA GLY A 48 1.15 2.19 0.75
C GLY A 48 0.59 2.67 -0.58
N GLN A 49 -0.73 2.68 -0.74
CA GLN A 49 -1.41 3.10 -1.98
C GLN A 49 -1.06 4.54 -2.38
N LEU A 50 -0.87 5.46 -1.42
CA LEU A 50 -0.56 6.87 -1.71
C LEU A 50 0.75 7.02 -2.47
N THR A 51 1.77 6.30 -2.05
CA THR A 51 3.09 6.32 -2.71
C THR A 51 3.08 5.47 -3.97
N ALA A 52 2.45 4.29 -3.92
CA ALA A 52 2.53 3.32 -5.00
C ALA A 52 1.65 3.68 -6.21
N LEU A 53 0.47 4.30 -5.99
CA LEU A 53 -0.52 4.48 -7.07
C LEU A 53 -0.67 5.92 -7.53
N TYR A 54 -0.59 6.92 -6.62
CA TYR A 54 -0.94 8.30 -6.95
C TYR A 54 -0.23 9.35 -6.07
N PRO A 55 1.11 9.36 -6.05
CA PRO A 55 1.88 10.24 -5.15
C PRO A 55 1.64 11.74 -5.41
N ASP A 56 1.33 12.11 -6.64
CA ASP A 56 1.10 13.50 -7.08
C ASP A 56 -0.38 13.89 -7.11
N LYS A 57 -1.28 13.01 -6.67
CA LYS A 57 -2.72 13.30 -6.59
C LYS A 57 -3.03 14.14 -5.35
N THR A 58 -3.88 15.16 -5.53
CA THR A 58 -4.39 15.97 -4.42
C THR A 58 -5.53 15.23 -3.72
N ILE A 59 -5.48 15.17 -2.40
CA ILE A 59 -6.46 14.57 -1.50
C ILE A 59 -7.18 15.69 -0.78
N TYR A 60 -8.52 15.64 -0.70
CA TYR A 60 -9.38 16.68 -0.14
C TYR A 60 -10.13 16.22 1.11
N ASP A 61 -10.15 14.93 1.42
CA ASP A 61 -10.98 14.28 2.45
C ASP A 61 -10.18 13.83 3.68
N VAL A 62 -9.02 14.47 3.91
CA VAL A 62 -8.23 14.27 5.13
C VAL A 62 -8.44 15.46 6.08
N PRO A 63 -9.04 15.25 7.26
CA PRO A 63 -9.28 16.32 8.22
C PRO A 63 -8.03 17.12 8.57
N GLY A 64 -8.18 18.46 8.68
CA GLY A 64 -7.06 19.37 8.95
C GLY A 64 -6.28 19.81 7.69
N HIS A 65 -6.56 19.23 6.53
CA HIS A 65 -5.98 19.60 5.26
C HIS A 65 -7.09 19.92 4.25
N PRO A 66 -7.32 21.20 3.89
CA PRO A 66 -8.28 21.57 2.83
C PRO A 66 -7.94 20.92 1.49
N ALA A 67 -6.63 20.73 1.22
CA ALA A 67 -6.06 20.01 0.09
C ALA A 67 -4.62 19.66 0.43
N ILE A 68 -4.19 18.44 0.14
CA ILE A 68 -2.81 17.99 0.36
C ILE A 68 -2.41 16.99 -0.74
N LEU A 69 -1.16 17.07 -1.23
CA LEU A 69 -0.63 16.04 -2.12
C LEU A 69 -0.42 14.73 -1.35
N ALA A 70 -0.69 13.60 -1.99
CA ALA A 70 -0.55 12.29 -1.38
C ALA A 70 0.87 12.06 -0.81
N LYS A 71 1.91 12.45 -1.53
CA LYS A 71 3.32 12.38 -1.09
C LYS A 71 3.62 13.25 0.13
N ASP A 72 2.99 14.42 0.23
CA ASP A 72 3.18 15.33 1.37
C ASP A 72 2.47 14.81 2.61
N LEU A 73 1.28 14.20 2.45
CA LEU A 73 0.59 13.51 3.52
C LEU A 73 1.43 12.34 4.06
N VAL A 74 2.02 11.53 3.18
CA VAL A 74 2.92 10.44 3.57
C VAL A 74 4.12 10.97 4.36
N THR A 75 4.76 12.03 3.87
CA THR A 75 5.89 12.67 4.54
C THR A 75 5.52 13.15 5.95
N ASN A 76 4.34 13.76 6.10
CA ASN A 76 3.86 14.25 7.39
C ASN A 76 3.56 13.10 8.36
N LEU A 77 2.89 12.03 7.89
CA LEU A 77 2.57 10.85 8.69
C LEU A 77 3.82 10.09 9.13
N LEU A 78 4.80 9.94 8.23
CA LEU A 78 6.08 9.30 8.55
C LEU A 78 6.83 10.10 9.63
N ARG A 79 6.98 11.41 9.45
CA ARG A 79 7.59 12.31 10.46
C ARG A 79 6.88 12.23 11.80
N GLN A 80 5.55 12.08 11.80
CA GLN A 80 4.76 11.94 13.02
C GLN A 80 5.03 10.60 13.71
N ALA A 81 5.13 9.50 12.96
CA ALA A 81 5.47 8.18 13.49
C ALA A 81 6.90 8.12 14.06
N GLU A 82 7.87 8.70 13.35
CA GLU A 82 9.30 8.69 13.70
C GLU A 82 9.62 9.36 15.04
N LYS A 83 8.74 10.23 15.57
CA LYS A 83 8.89 10.82 16.91
C LYS A 83 9.07 9.77 18.03
N TRP A 84 8.57 8.58 17.82
CA TRP A 84 8.59 7.49 18.80
C TRP A 84 9.57 6.36 18.44
N ASN A 85 10.47 6.60 17.47
CA ASN A 85 11.51 5.68 17.03
C ASN A 85 10.99 4.24 16.77
N PRO A 86 9.92 4.04 15.98
CA PRO A 86 9.46 2.71 15.61
C PRO A 86 10.53 1.99 14.79
N ALA A 87 10.66 0.68 14.96
CA ALA A 87 11.48 -0.12 14.07
C ALA A 87 10.72 -0.29 12.72
N ILE A 88 11.23 0.26 11.63
CA ILE A 88 10.59 0.21 10.31
C ILE A 88 11.36 -0.72 9.38
N SER A 89 10.70 -1.76 8.88
CA SER A 89 11.21 -2.74 7.92
C SER A 89 10.42 -2.61 6.61
N LEU A 90 10.99 -1.95 5.61
CA LEU A 90 10.41 -1.79 4.27
C LEU A 90 11.02 -2.79 3.29
N GLY A 91 10.27 -3.13 2.22
CA GLY A 91 10.66 -4.16 1.26
C GLY A 91 10.76 -5.54 1.90
N GLU A 92 9.98 -5.80 2.94
CA GLU A 92 10.01 -7.03 3.73
C GLU A 92 8.60 -7.61 3.84
N ARG A 93 8.44 -8.87 3.41
CA ARG A 93 7.13 -9.54 3.35
C ARG A 93 6.93 -10.41 4.58
N ALA A 94 5.91 -10.12 5.38
CA ALA A 94 5.44 -11.03 6.42
C ALA A 94 4.79 -12.27 5.76
N THR A 95 5.26 -13.47 6.14
CA THR A 95 4.86 -14.75 5.53
C THR A 95 4.02 -15.59 6.46
N THR A 96 4.40 -15.72 7.73
CA THR A 96 3.66 -16.52 8.70
C THR A 96 3.42 -15.76 10.01
N LEU A 97 2.33 -16.12 10.68
CA LEU A 97 1.98 -15.63 12.00
C LEU A 97 1.69 -16.82 12.92
N THR A 98 2.47 -16.98 13.99
CA THR A 98 2.36 -18.13 14.88
C THR A 98 2.31 -17.69 16.35
N ARG A 99 1.45 -18.30 17.12
CA ARG A 99 1.39 -18.06 18.56
C ARG A 99 2.49 -18.85 19.28
N VAL A 100 3.29 -18.20 20.12
CA VAL A 100 4.42 -18.80 20.83
C VAL A 100 4.44 -18.35 22.29
N PRO A 101 5.07 -19.11 23.21
CA PRO A 101 5.30 -18.63 24.59
C PRO A 101 6.04 -17.29 24.59
N LEU A 102 5.68 -16.40 25.51
CA LEU A 102 6.36 -15.11 25.68
C LEU A 102 7.74 -15.33 26.35
N PRO A 103 8.84 -14.97 25.70
CA PRO A 103 10.16 -15.07 26.32
C PRO A 103 10.23 -14.25 27.61
N GLY A 104 10.57 -14.91 28.72
CA GLY A 104 10.65 -14.29 30.06
C GLY A 104 9.30 -13.96 30.69
N GLY A 105 8.18 -14.36 30.08
CA GLY A 105 6.84 -14.23 30.64
C GLY A 105 6.45 -15.41 31.53
N ALA A 106 5.24 -15.36 32.11
CA ALA A 106 4.67 -16.50 32.84
C ALA A 106 4.39 -17.69 31.89
N ALA A 107 4.22 -18.88 32.45
CA ALA A 107 4.11 -20.12 31.66
C ALA A 107 2.91 -20.13 30.65
N ASP A 108 1.88 -19.38 30.93
CA ASP A 108 0.66 -19.23 30.14
C ASP A 108 0.67 -17.95 29.27
N GLU A 109 1.65 -17.08 29.45
CA GLU A 109 1.79 -15.89 28.63
C GLU A 109 2.31 -16.23 27.23
N VAL A 110 1.67 -15.64 26.23
CA VAL A 110 1.96 -15.86 24.82
C VAL A 110 2.14 -14.56 24.08
N CYS A 111 2.94 -14.62 23.03
CA CYS A 111 3.11 -13.55 22.06
C CYS A 111 2.98 -14.10 20.63
N TRP A 112 3.08 -13.24 19.66
CA TRP A 112 3.07 -13.60 18.24
C TRP A 112 4.49 -13.60 17.68
N ARG A 113 4.82 -14.64 16.96
CA ARG A 113 6.01 -14.73 16.10
C ARG A 113 5.58 -14.45 14.67
N ILE A 114 6.20 -13.44 14.09
CA ILE A 114 6.04 -13.06 12.69
C ILE A 114 7.30 -13.51 11.95
N GLU A 115 7.16 -14.40 10.98
CA GLU A 115 8.23 -14.73 10.06
C GLU A 115 8.07 -13.90 8.80
N THR A 116 9.19 -13.46 8.26
CA THR A 116 9.25 -12.69 7.02
C THR A 116 10.24 -13.34 6.07
N ASP A 117 10.32 -12.85 4.85
CA ASP A 117 11.35 -13.24 3.88
C ASP A 117 12.77 -12.77 4.27
N LYS A 118 12.92 -11.96 5.32
CA LYS A 118 14.21 -11.43 5.78
C LYS A 118 14.55 -11.73 7.24
N GLY A 119 13.58 -12.12 8.06
CA GLY A 119 13.84 -12.34 9.47
C GLY A 119 12.64 -12.85 10.27
N THR A 120 12.80 -12.89 11.58
CA THR A 120 11.78 -13.33 12.54
C THR A 120 11.65 -12.32 13.66
N TYR A 121 10.41 -11.96 14.01
CA TYR A 121 10.10 -10.95 15.02
C TYR A 121 9.09 -11.46 16.03
N LEU A 122 9.22 -11.00 17.28
CA LEU A 122 8.26 -11.29 18.34
C LEU A 122 7.52 -10.02 18.75
N THR A 123 6.21 -10.15 18.97
CA THR A 123 5.34 -9.03 19.32
C THR A 123 4.18 -9.48 20.22
N ARG A 124 3.75 -8.63 21.16
CA ARG A 124 2.60 -8.92 22.03
C ARG A 124 1.26 -8.78 21.31
N ALA A 125 1.17 -7.85 20.36
CA ALA A 125 -0.01 -7.66 19.52
C ALA A 125 0.37 -7.37 18.06
N VAL A 126 -0.53 -7.69 17.13
CA VAL A 126 -0.40 -7.41 15.71
C VAL A 126 -1.57 -6.55 15.26
N ILE A 127 -1.31 -5.51 14.48
CA ILE A 127 -2.34 -4.71 13.83
C ILE A 127 -2.15 -4.78 12.32
N LEU A 128 -3.10 -5.38 11.64
CA LEU A 128 -3.09 -5.57 10.18
C LEU A 128 -3.61 -4.30 9.51
N THR A 129 -2.73 -3.56 8.84
CA THR A 129 -3.01 -2.31 8.12
C THR A 129 -2.59 -2.41 6.66
N ALA A 130 -2.67 -3.63 6.10
CA ALA A 130 -2.15 -3.95 4.76
C ALA A 130 -3.01 -3.44 3.59
N GLY A 131 -4.00 -2.58 3.85
CA GLY A 131 -4.81 -1.92 2.84
C GLY A 131 -5.55 -2.90 1.93
N ILE A 132 -5.30 -2.84 0.63
CA ILE A 132 -5.87 -3.80 -0.34
C ILE A 132 -5.10 -5.13 -0.41
N GLY A 133 -4.14 -5.35 0.48
CA GLY A 133 -3.31 -6.55 0.53
C GLY A 133 -2.06 -6.47 -0.33
N ALA A 134 -1.58 -7.61 -0.80
CA ALA A 134 -0.41 -7.67 -1.67
C ALA A 134 -0.68 -6.92 -2.99
N PHE A 135 0.18 -5.94 -3.29
CA PHE A 135 0.16 -5.19 -4.53
C PHE A 135 0.69 -6.04 -5.69
N GLU A 136 -0.09 -7.03 -6.13
CA GLU A 136 0.24 -7.78 -7.33
C GLU A 136 -0.40 -7.11 -8.55
N PRO A 137 0.40 -6.57 -9.48
CA PRO A 137 -0.15 -5.97 -10.68
C PRO A 137 -0.83 -7.04 -11.53
N VAL A 138 -1.90 -6.65 -12.19
CA VAL A 138 -2.51 -7.48 -13.24
C VAL A 138 -1.54 -7.55 -14.41
N ARG A 139 -0.92 -8.72 -14.57
CA ARG A 139 -0.01 -8.99 -15.69
C ARG A 139 -0.77 -9.45 -16.93
N LEU A 140 -0.33 -9.01 -18.09
CA LEU A 140 -0.74 -9.62 -19.36
C LEU A 140 0.09 -10.90 -19.58
N PRO A 141 -0.56 -12.03 -19.96
CA PRO A 141 0.14 -13.28 -20.26
C PRO A 141 0.80 -13.22 -21.64
N ASN A 142 1.75 -12.31 -21.82
CA ASN A 142 2.46 -12.08 -23.08
C ASN A 142 3.96 -12.03 -22.79
N GLU A 143 4.69 -13.01 -23.33
CA GLU A 143 6.13 -13.19 -23.07
C GLU A 143 6.96 -11.99 -23.52
N SER A 144 6.58 -11.31 -24.62
CA SER A 144 7.29 -10.11 -25.06
C SER A 144 7.21 -8.99 -24.05
N ILE A 145 6.08 -8.87 -23.32
CA ILE A 145 5.89 -7.88 -22.26
C ILE A 145 6.75 -8.26 -21.04
N LEU A 146 6.66 -9.53 -20.60
CA LEU A 146 7.37 -10.03 -19.42
C LEU A 146 8.90 -9.89 -19.56
N ARG A 147 9.43 -10.05 -20.78
CA ARG A 147 10.85 -9.87 -21.09
C ARG A 147 11.39 -8.49 -20.74
N PHE A 148 10.57 -7.45 -20.85
CA PHE A 148 10.96 -6.06 -20.62
C PHE A 148 10.52 -5.53 -19.25
N GLU A 149 9.99 -6.36 -18.35
CA GLU A 149 9.72 -5.94 -16.95
C GLU A 149 11.01 -5.41 -16.30
N GLY A 150 10.98 -4.19 -15.77
CA GLY A 150 12.14 -3.49 -15.23
C GLY A 150 13.15 -2.98 -16.27
N LYS A 151 12.91 -3.22 -17.57
CA LYS A 151 13.75 -2.80 -18.70
C LYS A 151 12.99 -1.90 -19.68
N GLY A 152 12.08 -1.09 -19.17
CA GLY A 152 11.19 -0.22 -19.92
C GLY A 152 9.72 -0.59 -19.75
N VAL A 153 9.37 -1.69 -19.09
CA VAL A 153 7.98 -2.03 -18.73
C VAL A 153 7.81 -1.95 -17.22
N GLY A 154 6.80 -1.21 -16.78
CA GLY A 154 6.35 -1.10 -15.40
C GLY A 154 4.84 -1.15 -15.26
N TYR A 155 4.36 -1.27 -14.03
CA TYR A 155 2.93 -1.35 -13.71
C TYR A 155 2.41 -0.09 -13.00
N MET A 156 3.31 0.82 -12.67
CA MET A 156 3.06 2.11 -12.03
C MET A 156 4.01 3.14 -12.63
N ALA A 157 3.59 4.40 -12.69
CA ALA A 157 4.52 5.48 -12.97
C ALA A 157 5.45 5.67 -11.76
N GLY A 158 6.74 5.78 -12.01
CA GLY A 158 7.72 6.26 -11.04
C GLY A 158 7.67 7.78 -10.90
N ALA A 159 8.75 8.37 -10.36
CA ALA A 159 8.90 9.82 -10.31
C ALA A 159 8.84 10.41 -11.72
N LEU A 160 8.08 11.50 -11.89
CA LEU A 160 7.80 12.10 -13.21
C LEU A 160 9.07 12.55 -13.93
N GLU A 161 10.08 12.98 -13.18
CA GLU A 161 11.38 13.42 -13.71
C GLU A 161 12.08 12.32 -14.52
N GLY A 162 11.86 11.06 -14.18
CA GLY A 162 12.42 9.89 -14.87
C GLY A 162 11.89 9.70 -16.30
N TYR A 163 10.82 10.40 -16.69
CA TYR A 163 10.18 10.30 -18.00
C TYR A 163 10.51 11.47 -18.92
N GLY A 164 11.33 12.43 -18.47
CA GLY A 164 11.75 13.58 -19.27
C GLY A 164 12.34 13.16 -20.62
N GLY A 165 11.78 13.68 -21.72
CA GLY A 165 12.21 13.40 -23.10
C GLY A 165 11.93 12.01 -23.63
N LYS A 166 11.19 11.16 -22.89
CA LYS A 166 10.85 9.79 -23.31
C LYS A 166 9.49 9.70 -24.04
N ARG A 167 9.36 8.67 -24.88
CA ARG A 167 8.10 8.25 -25.51
C ARG A 167 7.47 7.20 -24.60
N VAL A 168 6.32 7.52 -24.04
CA VAL A 168 5.65 6.69 -23.02
C VAL A 168 4.38 6.11 -23.59
N LEU A 169 4.24 4.77 -23.51
CA LEU A 169 3.00 4.05 -23.76
C LEU A 169 2.31 3.75 -22.45
N ILE A 170 1.04 4.11 -22.31
CA ILE A 170 0.21 3.73 -21.18
C ILE A 170 -0.91 2.82 -21.69
N THR A 171 -1.15 1.69 -21.04
CA THR A 171 -2.29 0.84 -21.34
C THR A 171 -3.20 0.72 -20.13
N GLY A 172 -4.47 1.10 -20.29
CA GLY A 172 -5.46 1.07 -19.23
C GLY A 172 -6.66 1.96 -19.51
N GLY A 173 -7.63 1.96 -18.61
CA GLY A 173 -8.86 2.75 -18.78
C GLY A 173 -9.51 3.13 -17.45
N GLY A 174 -8.81 3.01 -16.32
CA GLY A 174 -9.21 3.50 -15.01
C GLY A 174 -8.53 4.82 -14.66
N ASP A 175 -8.85 5.35 -13.47
CA ASP A 175 -8.31 6.63 -12.97
C ASP A 175 -6.79 6.70 -13.09
N SER A 176 -6.06 5.67 -12.63
CA SER A 176 -4.59 5.67 -12.67
C SER A 176 -4.02 5.84 -14.08
N ALA A 177 -4.63 5.22 -15.10
CA ALA A 177 -4.16 5.32 -16.48
C ALA A 177 -4.31 6.75 -17.02
N VAL A 178 -5.47 7.36 -16.77
CA VAL A 178 -5.79 8.71 -17.20
C VAL A 178 -4.97 9.75 -16.42
N ASP A 179 -4.89 9.62 -15.11
CA ASP A 179 -4.14 10.54 -14.25
C ASP A 179 -2.64 10.53 -14.61
N TRP A 180 -2.05 9.36 -14.86
CA TRP A 180 -0.65 9.27 -15.31
C TRP A 180 -0.44 9.82 -16.72
N ALA A 181 -1.39 9.61 -17.64
CA ALA A 181 -1.29 10.18 -18.97
C ALA A 181 -1.24 11.71 -18.91
N LEU A 182 -2.11 12.33 -18.14
CA LEU A 182 -2.16 13.77 -17.93
C LEU A 182 -0.94 14.32 -17.16
N ALA A 183 -0.41 13.57 -16.21
CA ALA A 183 0.79 13.98 -15.48
C ALA A 183 2.04 13.90 -16.36
N LEU A 184 2.21 12.79 -17.09
CA LEU A 184 3.37 12.54 -17.93
C LEU A 184 3.40 13.39 -19.21
N GLU A 185 2.26 13.85 -19.71
CA GLU A 185 2.19 14.80 -20.82
C GLU A 185 3.05 16.06 -20.59
N LYS A 186 3.20 16.46 -19.32
CA LYS A 186 3.93 17.69 -18.95
C LYS A 186 5.45 17.54 -19.03
N VAL A 187 5.97 16.32 -19.01
CA VAL A 187 7.42 16.03 -18.91
C VAL A 187 7.94 15.12 -20.01
N ALA A 188 7.12 14.20 -20.51
CA ALA A 188 7.50 13.26 -21.55
C ALA A 188 7.55 13.93 -22.94
N MET A 189 8.35 13.37 -23.85
CA MET A 189 8.35 13.80 -25.27
C MET A 189 7.02 13.50 -25.95
N ARG A 190 6.44 12.35 -25.65
CA ARG A 190 5.16 11.89 -26.19
C ARG A 190 4.51 10.91 -25.22
N VAL A 191 3.21 11.03 -25.03
CA VAL A 191 2.40 10.06 -24.29
C VAL A 191 1.35 9.48 -25.25
N THR A 192 1.31 8.15 -25.38
CA THR A 192 0.25 7.41 -26.07
C THR A 192 -0.51 6.61 -25.02
N LEU A 193 -1.81 6.85 -24.90
CA LEU A 193 -2.71 6.09 -24.02
C LEU A 193 -3.58 5.16 -24.87
N ILE A 194 -3.44 3.86 -24.68
CA ILE A 194 -4.30 2.88 -25.36
C ILE A 194 -5.30 2.28 -24.39
N HIS A 195 -6.52 2.09 -24.89
CA HIS A 195 -7.59 1.44 -24.14
C HIS A 195 -8.36 0.47 -25.04
N ARG A 196 -8.65 -0.74 -24.52
CA ARG A 196 -9.30 -1.82 -25.29
C ARG A 196 -10.80 -1.63 -25.51
N ARG A 197 -11.44 -0.60 -24.96
CA ARG A 197 -12.88 -0.33 -25.03
C ARG A 197 -13.13 1.10 -25.48
N GLU A 198 -14.39 1.43 -25.73
CA GLU A 198 -14.82 2.76 -26.14
C GLU A 198 -14.73 3.78 -24.98
N GLY A 199 -15.15 3.40 -23.78
CA GLY A 199 -15.26 4.32 -22.64
C GLY A 199 -14.26 4.03 -21.54
N PHE A 200 -13.71 5.09 -20.97
CA PHE A 200 -12.92 5.05 -19.75
C PHE A 200 -13.81 4.83 -18.53
N ARG A 201 -13.26 4.20 -17.49
CA ARG A 201 -13.89 4.06 -16.16
C ARG A 201 -13.35 5.09 -15.16
N ALA A 202 -12.54 6.03 -15.63
CA ALA A 202 -11.99 7.13 -14.84
C ALA A 202 -13.09 8.19 -14.59
N HIS A 203 -12.85 9.06 -13.61
CA HIS A 203 -13.75 10.17 -13.32
C HIS A 203 -13.95 11.09 -14.53
N ASP A 204 -15.17 11.55 -14.75
CA ASP A 204 -15.54 12.39 -15.91
C ASP A 204 -14.66 13.62 -16.03
N ALA A 205 -14.29 14.26 -14.92
CA ALA A 205 -13.41 15.43 -14.94
C ALA A 205 -12.03 15.11 -15.52
N SER A 206 -11.43 13.95 -15.17
CA SER A 206 -10.14 13.50 -15.72
C SER A 206 -10.27 13.11 -17.18
N VAL A 207 -11.38 12.47 -17.58
CA VAL A 207 -11.65 12.11 -18.99
C VAL A 207 -11.82 13.36 -19.85
N ASN A 208 -12.53 14.38 -19.37
CA ASN A 208 -12.68 15.67 -20.06
C ASN A 208 -11.33 16.40 -20.21
N ALA A 209 -10.50 16.38 -19.17
CA ALA A 209 -9.14 16.92 -19.26
C ALA A 209 -8.29 16.17 -20.28
N LEU A 210 -8.40 14.84 -20.35
CA LEU A 210 -7.69 14.01 -21.32
C LEU A 210 -8.06 14.35 -22.76
N GLN A 211 -9.35 14.59 -23.04
CA GLN A 211 -9.82 14.99 -24.37
C GLN A 211 -9.26 16.33 -24.83
N SER A 212 -8.91 17.22 -23.89
CA SER A 212 -8.33 18.54 -24.16
C SER A 212 -6.80 18.54 -24.13
N SER A 213 -6.18 17.39 -23.86
CA SER A 213 -4.73 17.22 -23.72
C SER A 213 -4.06 16.90 -25.06
N LYS A 214 -2.72 16.84 -25.08
CA LYS A 214 -1.90 16.42 -26.23
C LYS A 214 -1.61 14.91 -26.22
N VAL A 215 -2.20 14.16 -25.31
CA VAL A 215 -2.04 12.70 -25.23
C VAL A 215 -2.62 12.06 -26.48
N ASP A 216 -1.85 11.19 -27.14
CA ASP A 216 -2.32 10.37 -28.27
C ASP A 216 -3.21 9.23 -27.73
N VAL A 217 -4.53 9.44 -27.71
CA VAL A 217 -5.50 8.49 -27.17
C VAL A 217 -5.98 7.56 -28.28
N ARG A 218 -5.81 6.24 -28.08
CA ARG A 218 -6.27 5.21 -29.01
C ARG A 218 -7.21 4.24 -28.32
N LEU A 219 -8.48 4.30 -28.68
CA LEU A 219 -9.51 3.39 -28.18
C LEU A 219 -9.55 2.12 -29.03
N PHE A 220 -9.94 1.01 -28.42
CA PHE A 220 -9.97 -0.34 -29.01
C PHE A 220 -8.59 -0.91 -29.35
N TYR A 221 -7.52 -0.32 -28.83
CA TYR A 221 -6.15 -0.79 -29.04
C TYR A 221 -5.63 -1.60 -27.85
N GLU A 222 -4.86 -2.64 -28.20
CA GLU A 222 -4.14 -3.51 -27.28
C GLU A 222 -2.69 -3.71 -27.74
N ILE A 223 -1.81 -4.18 -26.85
CA ILE A 223 -0.43 -4.51 -27.19
C ILE A 223 -0.40 -5.91 -27.81
N ARG A 224 0.09 -6.02 -29.04
CA ARG A 224 0.39 -7.29 -29.71
C ARG A 224 1.74 -7.82 -29.25
N GLU A 225 2.76 -6.99 -29.32
CA GLU A 225 4.15 -7.33 -29.03
C GLU A 225 4.93 -6.08 -28.59
N LEU A 226 5.86 -6.28 -27.67
CA LEU A 226 6.90 -5.31 -27.33
C LEU A 226 8.24 -5.77 -27.91
N GLN A 227 8.99 -4.84 -28.49
CA GLN A 227 10.24 -5.10 -29.20
C GLN A 227 11.39 -4.24 -28.67
N GLY A 228 12.58 -4.78 -28.73
CA GLY A 228 13.83 -4.13 -28.34
C GLY A 228 14.93 -5.14 -28.14
N THR A 229 16.13 -4.66 -27.89
CA THR A 229 17.31 -5.48 -27.60
C THR A 229 17.48 -5.69 -26.09
N ASP A 230 18.17 -4.80 -25.40
CA ASP A 230 18.37 -4.83 -23.94
C ASP A 230 17.26 -4.13 -23.17
N ARG A 231 16.60 -3.19 -23.82
CA ARG A 231 15.47 -2.40 -23.30
C ARG A 231 14.35 -2.33 -24.32
N LEU A 232 13.20 -1.85 -23.86
CA LEU A 232 12.05 -1.54 -24.72
C LEU A 232 12.42 -0.42 -25.71
N GLU A 233 12.09 -0.61 -26.98
CA GLU A 233 12.33 0.34 -28.08
C GLU A 233 11.08 0.62 -28.89
N ARG A 234 10.17 -0.36 -29.06
CA ARG A 234 8.97 -0.28 -29.89
C ARG A 234 7.84 -1.11 -29.33
N ALA A 235 6.61 -0.72 -29.67
CA ALA A 235 5.41 -1.49 -29.42
C ALA A 235 4.62 -1.69 -30.71
N VAL A 236 4.25 -2.92 -30.98
CA VAL A 236 3.25 -3.27 -32.00
C VAL A 236 1.89 -3.27 -31.32
N LEU A 237 1.03 -2.40 -31.75
CA LEU A 237 -0.34 -2.23 -31.27
C LEU A 237 -1.31 -2.75 -32.33
N PHE A 238 -2.47 -3.25 -31.90
CA PHE A 238 -3.52 -3.67 -32.82
C PHE A 238 -4.89 -3.15 -32.40
N ASP A 239 -5.71 -2.78 -33.38
CA ASP A 239 -7.14 -2.51 -33.14
C ASP A 239 -7.85 -3.85 -32.94
N ASN A 240 -8.48 -4.06 -31.79
CA ASN A 240 -9.08 -5.35 -31.45
C ASN A 240 -10.39 -5.65 -32.21
N ARG A 241 -10.91 -4.68 -32.99
CA ARG A 241 -12.10 -4.84 -33.86
C ARG A 241 -11.71 -5.26 -35.26
N THR A 242 -10.67 -4.64 -35.84
CA THR A 242 -10.24 -4.86 -37.23
C THR A 242 -9.04 -5.77 -37.38
N GLN A 243 -8.26 -5.93 -36.28
CA GLN A 243 -6.98 -6.62 -36.22
C GLN A 243 -5.86 -5.89 -36.99
N ASP A 244 -6.10 -4.65 -37.42
CA ASP A 244 -5.05 -3.84 -38.05
C ASP A 244 -3.95 -3.51 -37.06
N GLU A 245 -2.70 -3.67 -37.49
CA GLU A 245 -1.53 -3.43 -36.66
C GLU A 245 -0.86 -2.10 -37.00
N SER A 246 -0.27 -1.48 -35.96
CA SER A 246 0.57 -0.30 -36.09
C SER A 246 1.74 -0.39 -35.13
N THR A 247 2.90 0.08 -35.57
CA THR A 247 4.10 0.11 -34.73
C THR A 247 4.41 1.53 -34.29
N ILE A 248 4.70 1.72 -33.02
CA ILE A 248 5.15 2.99 -32.46
C ILE A 248 6.48 2.81 -31.74
N ASP A 249 7.31 3.84 -31.77
CA ASP A 249 8.50 3.89 -30.95
C ASP A 249 8.14 4.22 -29.49
N VAL A 250 8.71 3.49 -28.54
CA VAL A 250 8.39 3.57 -27.12
C VAL A 250 9.65 3.31 -26.29
N ASP A 251 9.94 4.18 -25.33
CA ASP A 251 11.05 4.01 -24.41
C ASP A 251 10.61 3.41 -23.07
N GLU A 252 9.35 3.69 -22.67
CA GLU A 252 8.75 3.17 -21.43
C GLU A 252 7.28 2.79 -21.67
N ALA A 253 6.84 1.68 -21.11
CA ALA A 253 5.44 1.24 -21.14
C ALA A 253 4.92 1.05 -19.70
N ILE A 254 3.78 1.66 -19.40
CA ILE A 254 3.11 1.57 -18.10
C ILE A 254 1.81 0.76 -18.28
N LEU A 255 1.77 -0.43 -17.68
CA LEU A 255 0.61 -1.31 -17.75
C LEU A 255 -0.36 -1.00 -16.59
N ALA A 256 -1.16 0.05 -16.75
CA ALA A 256 -2.14 0.54 -15.76
C ALA A 256 -3.42 -0.31 -15.76
N LEU A 257 -3.28 -1.62 -15.63
CA LEU A 257 -4.37 -2.61 -15.67
C LEU A 257 -5.04 -2.84 -14.32
N GLY A 258 -4.54 -2.18 -13.29
CA GLY A 258 -4.94 -2.34 -11.90
C GLY A 258 -4.14 -3.40 -11.15
N PHE A 259 -4.49 -3.58 -9.89
CA PHE A 259 -3.86 -4.53 -8.98
C PHE A 259 -4.88 -5.57 -8.53
N LYS A 260 -4.42 -6.78 -8.31
CA LYS A 260 -5.22 -7.79 -7.63
C LYS A 260 -5.22 -7.44 -6.15
N ALA A 261 -6.41 -7.16 -5.60
CA ALA A 261 -6.60 -7.10 -4.17
C ALA A 261 -6.53 -8.54 -3.65
N ASP A 262 -5.42 -8.92 -3.04
CA ASP A 262 -5.23 -10.22 -2.45
C ASP A 262 -4.62 -10.07 -1.05
N LEU A 263 -5.19 -10.76 -0.07
CA LEU A 263 -4.65 -10.79 1.28
C LEU A 263 -3.28 -11.48 1.36
N GLY A 264 -2.87 -12.17 0.30
CA GLY A 264 -1.60 -12.89 0.25
C GLY A 264 -1.48 -13.90 1.40
N PRO A 265 -0.30 -13.96 2.07
CA PRO A 265 -0.08 -14.90 3.19
C PRO A 265 -1.05 -14.74 4.36
N ILE A 266 -1.66 -13.56 4.55
CA ILE A 266 -2.62 -13.30 5.65
C ILE A 266 -3.80 -14.28 5.62
N ARG A 267 -4.18 -14.79 4.45
CA ARG A 267 -5.24 -15.82 4.32
C ARG A 267 -4.95 -17.10 5.09
N GLU A 268 -3.66 -17.45 5.20
CA GLU A 268 -3.21 -18.69 5.82
C GLU A 268 -2.97 -18.52 7.34
N TRP A 269 -3.10 -17.29 7.85
CA TRP A 269 -2.86 -17.01 9.27
C TRP A 269 -4.04 -17.38 10.17
N GLY A 270 -5.15 -17.87 9.61
CA GLY A 270 -6.34 -18.28 10.36
C GLY A 270 -7.23 -17.10 10.79
N VAL A 271 -7.03 -15.90 10.22
CA VAL A 271 -7.92 -14.76 10.43
C VAL A 271 -9.20 -14.95 9.63
N GLU A 272 -10.37 -14.73 10.27
CA GLU A 272 -11.65 -14.79 9.58
C GLU A 272 -11.78 -13.70 8.52
N THR A 273 -12.28 -14.09 7.35
CA THR A 273 -12.45 -13.19 6.20
C THR A 273 -13.90 -13.01 5.80
N VAL A 274 -14.21 -11.84 5.24
CA VAL A 274 -15.48 -11.56 4.55
C VAL A 274 -15.20 -11.54 3.05
N GLY A 275 -15.73 -12.53 2.34
CA GLY A 275 -15.40 -12.76 0.95
C GLY A 275 -13.90 -13.08 0.76
N ARG A 276 -13.33 -12.55 -0.33
CA ARG A 276 -11.90 -12.78 -0.67
C ARG A 276 -10.99 -11.63 -0.29
N ARG A 277 -11.54 -10.53 0.24
CA ARG A 277 -10.81 -9.25 0.29
C ARG A 277 -10.64 -8.69 1.70
N TYR A 278 -11.61 -8.89 2.57
CA TYR A 278 -11.64 -8.20 3.85
C TYR A 278 -11.43 -9.16 5.02
N LEU A 279 -10.82 -8.65 6.09
CA LEU A 279 -10.74 -9.30 7.39
C LEU A 279 -11.96 -8.89 8.21
N LYS A 280 -12.63 -9.88 8.81
CA LYS A 280 -13.75 -9.63 9.73
C LYS A 280 -13.22 -9.05 11.04
N VAL A 281 -13.80 -7.93 11.48
CA VAL A 281 -13.45 -7.29 12.76
C VAL A 281 -14.70 -6.94 13.56
N THR A 282 -14.52 -6.90 14.89
CA THR A 282 -15.52 -6.39 15.83
C THR A 282 -15.52 -4.84 15.84
N SER A 283 -16.42 -4.22 16.61
CA SER A 283 -16.39 -2.78 16.89
C SER A 283 -15.12 -2.32 17.63
N ARG A 284 -14.35 -3.26 18.19
CA ARG A 284 -13.06 -3.02 18.83
C ARG A 284 -11.88 -3.24 17.88
N MET A 285 -12.15 -3.44 16.60
CA MET A 285 -11.15 -3.80 15.58
C MET A 285 -10.42 -5.12 15.87
N GLU A 286 -10.96 -5.98 16.74
CA GLU A 286 -10.43 -7.31 17.04
C GLU A 286 -10.79 -8.29 15.94
N THR A 287 -9.85 -9.13 15.54
CA THR A 287 -10.11 -10.31 14.72
C THR A 287 -10.54 -11.50 15.61
N ASN A 288 -10.78 -12.67 15.01
CA ASN A 288 -10.97 -13.90 15.76
C ASN A 288 -9.72 -14.38 16.51
N LEU A 289 -8.52 -13.88 16.17
CA LEU A 289 -7.27 -14.25 16.83
C LEU A 289 -6.96 -13.29 17.98
N PRO A 290 -6.85 -13.77 19.23
CA PRO A 290 -6.60 -12.93 20.40
C PRO A 290 -5.30 -12.14 20.29
N GLY A 291 -5.37 -10.80 20.34
CA GLY A 291 -4.21 -9.89 20.20
C GLY A 291 -3.85 -9.58 18.76
N VAL A 292 -4.65 -10.01 17.79
CA VAL A 292 -4.58 -9.60 16.40
C VAL A 292 -5.76 -8.71 16.07
N TYR A 293 -5.46 -7.52 15.58
CA TYR A 293 -6.41 -6.48 15.19
C TYR A 293 -6.26 -6.18 13.71
N ALA A 294 -7.23 -5.48 13.13
CA ALA A 294 -7.08 -4.94 11.77
C ALA A 294 -7.72 -3.56 11.66
N ALA A 295 -7.21 -2.71 10.76
CA ALA A 295 -7.71 -1.36 10.52
C ALA A 295 -7.45 -0.90 9.08
N GLY A 296 -8.28 0.01 8.58
CA GLY A 296 -8.21 0.56 7.22
C GLY A 296 -8.88 -0.33 6.19
N ASP A 297 -8.50 -0.17 4.92
CA ASP A 297 -9.17 -0.77 3.75
C ASP A 297 -9.22 -2.31 3.76
N ILE A 298 -8.42 -2.94 4.60
CA ILE A 298 -8.39 -4.40 4.75
C ILE A 298 -9.59 -4.93 5.56
N THR A 299 -10.33 -4.07 6.25
CA THR A 299 -11.34 -4.47 7.22
C THR A 299 -12.77 -4.48 6.66
N SER A 300 -13.59 -5.39 7.19
CA SER A 300 -15.04 -5.35 7.12
C SER A 300 -15.61 -5.56 8.51
N GLN A 301 -16.39 -4.62 8.96
CA GLN A 301 -17.11 -4.68 10.23
C GLN A 301 -18.54 -5.16 9.98
N GLU A 302 -19.03 -6.07 10.83
CA GLU A 302 -20.38 -6.62 10.67
C GLU A 302 -21.44 -5.52 10.71
N GLY A 303 -22.33 -5.51 9.70
CA GLY A 303 -23.42 -4.54 9.56
C GLY A 303 -22.98 -3.15 9.07
N VAL A 304 -21.73 -2.99 8.66
CA VAL A 304 -21.21 -1.72 8.13
C VAL A 304 -20.56 -1.96 6.76
N ASP A 305 -20.96 -1.17 5.77
CA ASP A 305 -20.29 -1.18 4.46
C ASP A 305 -18.84 -0.70 4.59
N ALA A 306 -17.94 -1.36 3.87
CA ALA A 306 -16.53 -0.99 3.88
C ALA A 306 -16.32 0.40 3.22
N LEU A 307 -15.91 1.36 4.03
CA LEU A 307 -15.55 2.70 3.58
C LEU A 307 -14.03 2.81 3.49
N ASN A 308 -13.51 2.68 2.28
CA ASN A 308 -12.06 2.73 2.00
C ASN A 308 -11.57 4.18 1.97
N LEU A 309 -11.67 4.89 3.10
CA LEU A 309 -11.26 6.28 3.29
C LEU A 309 -10.14 6.37 4.33
N ILE A 310 -9.17 7.24 4.08
CA ILE A 310 -8.03 7.44 4.98
C ILE A 310 -8.49 7.82 6.39
N VAL A 311 -9.46 8.72 6.50
CA VAL A 311 -10.01 9.18 7.79
C VAL A 311 -10.67 8.04 8.58
N VAL A 312 -11.34 7.12 7.91
CA VAL A 312 -11.93 5.93 8.56
C VAL A 312 -10.82 5.03 9.10
N GLY A 313 -9.77 4.80 8.31
CA GLY A 313 -8.59 4.05 8.74
C GLY A 313 -7.91 4.65 9.97
N PHE A 314 -7.81 5.98 10.07
CA PHE A 314 -7.28 6.66 11.27
C PHE A 314 -8.15 6.40 12.51
N GLY A 315 -9.46 6.49 12.39
CA GLY A 315 -10.39 6.17 13.48
C GLY A 315 -10.26 4.71 13.92
N GLN A 316 -10.28 3.78 12.97
CA GLN A 316 -10.18 2.36 13.24
C GLN A 316 -8.85 1.98 13.90
N VAL A 317 -7.72 2.47 13.42
CA VAL A 317 -6.42 2.14 14.00
C VAL A 317 -6.26 2.72 15.40
N THR A 318 -6.85 3.89 15.68
CA THR A 318 -6.91 4.45 17.03
C THR A 318 -7.64 3.50 17.99
N VAL A 319 -8.78 2.95 17.56
CA VAL A 319 -9.53 1.96 18.35
C VAL A 319 -8.68 0.72 18.57
N ALA A 320 -8.09 0.14 17.50
CA ALA A 320 -7.26 -1.05 17.57
C ALA A 320 -6.09 -0.89 18.57
N VAL A 321 -5.37 0.23 18.51
CA VAL A 321 -4.26 0.52 19.44
C VAL A 321 -4.71 0.59 20.88
N ASN A 322 -5.84 1.24 21.15
CA ASN A 322 -6.35 1.37 22.53
C ASN A 322 -6.75 0.02 23.13
N TYR A 323 -7.37 -0.87 22.35
CA TYR A 323 -7.70 -2.21 22.83
C TYR A 323 -6.47 -3.13 22.90
N ALA A 324 -5.51 -2.98 21.98
CA ALA A 324 -4.21 -3.65 22.09
C ALA A 324 -3.46 -3.23 23.37
N TYR A 325 -3.43 -1.93 23.68
CA TYR A 325 -2.86 -1.42 24.93
C TYR A 325 -3.49 -2.05 26.17
N ALA A 326 -4.82 -2.03 26.28
CA ALA A 326 -5.53 -2.60 27.42
C ALA A 326 -5.27 -4.10 27.59
N ARG A 327 -5.02 -4.82 26.48
CA ARG A 327 -4.62 -6.23 26.50
C ARG A 327 -3.18 -6.42 26.97
N ILE A 328 -2.25 -5.58 26.51
CA ILE A 328 -0.80 -5.69 26.81
C ILE A 328 -0.50 -5.23 28.25
N LYS A 329 -1.20 -4.20 28.71
CA LYS A 329 -1.01 -3.60 30.04
C LYS A 329 -2.22 -3.89 30.92
N PRO A 330 -2.20 -4.97 31.73
CA PRO A 330 -3.29 -5.29 32.65
C PRO A 330 -3.64 -4.11 33.56
N GLY A 331 -4.93 -3.74 33.62
CA GLY A 331 -5.40 -2.56 34.34
C GLY A 331 -5.25 -1.23 33.59
N GLY A 332 -4.67 -1.25 32.39
CA GLY A 332 -4.57 -0.08 31.51
C GLY A 332 -5.93 0.35 30.99
N LYS A 333 -6.21 1.66 31.06
CA LYS A 333 -7.46 2.23 30.56
C LYS A 333 -7.47 2.24 29.03
N VAL A 334 -8.60 1.86 28.41
CA VAL A 334 -8.81 1.97 26.95
C VAL A 334 -8.74 3.45 26.54
N PHE A 335 -9.43 4.35 27.24
CA PHE A 335 -9.30 5.80 27.03
C PHE A 335 -8.06 6.35 27.72
N PRO A 336 -7.09 6.94 26.96
CA PRO A 336 -5.80 7.38 27.50
C PRO A 336 -5.81 8.75 28.19
N GLY A 337 -6.91 9.50 28.14
CA GLY A 337 -6.93 10.95 28.33
C GLY A 337 -6.62 11.70 27.03
N HIS A 338 -6.55 13.01 27.08
CA HIS A 338 -6.27 13.86 25.92
C HIS A 338 -4.76 14.02 25.68
N SER A 339 -4.37 14.08 24.41
CA SER A 339 -2.93 14.21 24.03
C SER A 339 -2.31 15.51 24.55
N SER A 340 -3.11 16.57 24.70
CA SER A 340 -2.66 17.85 25.26
C SER A 340 -2.26 17.79 26.73
N GLU A 341 -2.70 16.78 27.46
CA GLU A 341 -2.32 16.55 28.86
C GLU A 341 -0.93 15.90 29.01
N ARG A 342 -0.37 15.35 27.90
CA ARG A 342 0.88 14.61 27.87
C ARG A 342 2.06 15.37 27.26
N VAL A 343 1.82 16.54 26.64
CA VAL A 343 2.83 17.31 25.87
C VAL A 343 3.90 17.97 26.75
N GLY A 344 3.83 17.85 28.09
CA GLY A 344 4.91 18.32 28.98
C GLY A 344 6.17 17.46 29.03
N GLU A 345 6.18 16.27 28.41
CA GLU A 345 7.26 15.27 28.54
C GLU A 345 7.98 14.93 27.22
N VAL A 346 7.61 15.55 26.12
CA VAL A 346 8.24 15.30 24.81
C VAL A 346 9.06 16.52 24.38
N HIS A 347 10.33 16.50 24.73
CA HIS A 347 11.38 17.38 24.19
C HIS A 347 12.23 16.64 23.18
#